data_ce093a865e6f7a1dae38885650a0a112
#
_entry.id   ce093a865e6f7a1dae38885650a0a112
#
_cell.length_a   1.000
_cell.length_b   1.000
_cell.length_c   1.000
_cell.angle_alpha   90.00
_cell.angle_beta   90.00
_cell.angle_gamma   90.00
#
_symmetry.space_group_name_H-M   'P 1'
#
loop_
_entity.id
_entity.type
_entity.pdbx_description
1 polymer ?
#
loop_
_entity_poly.entity_id
_entity_poly.type
_entity_poly.pdbx_seq_one_letter_code
_entity_poly.pdbx_strand_id
1 'polypeptide(L)'
;MKWFYELLYSRFRAPWDIGPRTELVEMVKSGRIQPCRAIDLGSGTASNAIFLAQHRFDVTGVDFAQAAVELGRTRAQAAGVKVNFVQDDLTHLSHDYGTFDFLVDYGVLDDLTPPDRDKYLHSVLPLTHPGSIFMLYCFEWRLRWWERLLKRLFFFAADWVLEPGEAERRFGEYFEIERTGTPVDYTHFPPGKAVYWMTRKNGR
;
A
#
# COMPACT_ATOMS: atom_id res chain seq x y z
N MET A 1 -15.94 -6.79 -4.65
CA MET A 1 -14.78 -6.15 -5.31
C MET A 1 -13.65 -7.11 -5.66
N LYS A 2 -13.33 -8.15 -4.87
CA LYS A 2 -12.20 -9.08 -5.14
C LYS A 2 -12.20 -9.67 -6.55
N TRP A 3 -13.36 -10.13 -7.08
CA TRP A 3 -13.48 -10.67 -8.44
C TRP A 3 -13.09 -9.67 -9.55
N PHE A 4 -13.28 -8.38 -9.31
CA PHE A 4 -12.92 -7.33 -10.29
C PHE A 4 -11.40 -7.23 -10.45
N TYR A 5 -10.65 -7.23 -9.36
CA TYR A 5 -9.18 -7.22 -9.41
C TYR A 5 -8.64 -8.51 -10.02
N GLU A 6 -9.22 -9.66 -9.68
CA GLU A 6 -8.86 -10.95 -10.28
C GLU A 6 -9.02 -10.92 -11.80
N LEU A 7 -10.16 -10.41 -12.29
CA LEU A 7 -10.41 -10.26 -13.72
C LEU A 7 -9.44 -9.24 -14.37
N LEU A 8 -9.18 -8.14 -13.68
CA LEU A 8 -8.30 -7.09 -14.18
C LEU A 8 -6.88 -7.61 -14.39
N TYR A 9 -6.29 -8.28 -13.40
CA TYR A 9 -4.94 -8.82 -13.51
C TYR A 9 -4.82 -10.00 -14.46
N SER A 10 -5.90 -10.77 -14.66
CA SER A 10 -5.88 -11.94 -15.55
C SER A 10 -6.06 -11.59 -17.03
N ARG A 11 -6.76 -10.48 -17.37
CA ARG A 11 -7.16 -10.21 -18.77
C ARG A 11 -6.79 -8.82 -19.28
N PHE A 12 -6.44 -7.88 -18.39
CA PHE A 12 -6.21 -6.49 -18.78
C PHE A 12 -4.88 -5.99 -18.20
N ARG A 13 -4.36 -4.93 -18.80
CA ARG A 13 -3.29 -4.16 -18.17
C ARG A 13 -3.92 -3.20 -17.17
N ALA A 14 -3.55 -3.33 -15.89
CA ALA A 14 -4.08 -2.46 -14.85
C ALA A 14 -3.69 -0.99 -15.15
N PRO A 15 -4.62 -0.02 -15.02
CA PRO A 15 -4.33 1.39 -15.29
C PRO A 15 -3.19 1.97 -14.45
N TRP A 16 -2.96 1.39 -13.28
CA TRP A 16 -1.88 1.77 -12.36
C TRP A 16 -0.55 1.03 -12.61
N ASP A 17 -0.47 0.22 -13.69
CA ASP A 17 0.77 -0.45 -14.11
C ASP A 17 1.69 0.53 -14.86
N ILE A 18 2.24 1.48 -14.11
CA ILE A 18 3.09 2.58 -14.61
C ILE A 18 4.55 2.47 -14.13
N GLY A 19 4.95 1.30 -13.63
CA GLY A 19 6.28 1.07 -13.06
C GLY A 19 6.36 1.34 -11.55
N PRO A 20 7.57 1.25 -10.97
CA PRO A 20 7.78 1.51 -9.55
C PRO A 20 7.49 2.98 -9.23
N ARG A 21 7.03 3.23 -8.01
CA ARG A 21 6.60 4.57 -7.59
C ARG A 21 7.77 5.51 -7.40
N THR A 22 7.60 6.74 -7.87
CA THR A 22 8.67 7.75 -7.87
C THR A 22 9.21 7.97 -6.47
N GLU A 23 8.34 8.08 -5.48
CA GLU A 23 8.69 8.33 -4.08
C GLU A 23 9.52 7.17 -3.50
N LEU A 24 9.16 5.92 -3.81
CA LEU A 24 9.92 4.74 -3.45
C LEU A 24 11.30 4.74 -4.12
N VAL A 25 11.34 5.05 -5.43
CA VAL A 25 12.57 5.10 -6.22
C VAL A 25 13.54 6.15 -5.66
N GLU A 26 13.04 7.32 -5.30
CA GLU A 26 13.84 8.41 -4.72
C GLU A 26 14.44 8.02 -3.37
N MET A 27 13.64 7.39 -2.50
CA MET A 27 14.10 6.98 -1.18
C MET A 27 15.18 5.89 -1.24
N VAL A 28 15.03 4.92 -2.13
CA VAL A 28 16.02 3.87 -2.33
C VAL A 28 17.28 4.42 -2.99
N LYS A 29 17.16 5.18 -4.09
CA LYS A 29 18.31 5.73 -4.81
C LYS A 29 19.09 6.79 -4.01
N SER A 30 18.43 7.55 -3.15
CA SER A 30 19.11 8.48 -2.25
C SER A 30 19.84 7.81 -1.08
N GLY A 31 19.64 6.49 -0.91
CA GLY A 31 20.24 5.74 0.20
C GLY A 31 19.58 5.97 1.56
N ARG A 32 18.44 6.67 1.61
CA ARG A 32 17.68 6.85 2.86
C ARG A 32 17.11 5.55 3.39
N ILE A 33 16.78 4.61 2.49
CA ILE A 33 16.43 3.23 2.85
C ILE A 33 17.49 2.32 2.23
N GLN A 34 18.15 1.54 3.08
CA GLN A 34 19.15 0.56 2.67
C GLN A 34 18.50 -0.80 2.42
N PRO A 35 19.13 -1.68 1.62
CA PRO A 35 18.64 -3.04 1.42
C PRO A 35 18.41 -3.76 2.74
N CYS A 36 17.20 -4.24 2.93
CA CYS A 36 16.72 -4.91 4.13
C CYS A 36 15.61 -5.89 3.79
N ARG A 37 14.98 -6.48 4.78
CA ARG A 37 13.80 -7.32 4.60
C ARG A 37 12.56 -6.45 4.41
N ALA A 38 11.93 -6.55 3.23
CA ALA A 38 10.83 -5.68 2.82
C ALA A 38 9.56 -6.45 2.43
N ILE A 39 8.40 -5.83 2.64
CA ILE A 39 7.10 -6.35 2.20
C ILE A 39 6.34 -5.31 1.37
N ASP A 40 5.82 -5.75 0.22
CA ASP A 40 4.94 -4.98 -0.66
C ASP A 40 3.49 -5.45 -0.44
N LEU A 41 2.72 -4.64 0.27
CA LEU A 41 1.35 -4.92 0.69
C LEU A 41 0.39 -4.55 -0.44
N GLY A 42 -0.30 -5.55 -1.01
CA GLY A 42 -1.08 -5.38 -2.22
C GLY A 42 -0.18 -5.19 -3.43
N SER A 43 0.72 -6.16 -3.66
CA SER A 43 1.79 -6.04 -4.67
C SER A 43 1.30 -5.87 -6.11
N GLY A 44 0.05 -6.23 -6.41
CA GLY A 44 -0.60 -6.00 -7.69
C GLY A 44 0.24 -6.44 -8.89
N THR A 45 0.68 -5.47 -9.70
CA THR A 45 1.53 -5.73 -10.87
C THR A 45 3.00 -5.98 -10.54
N ALA A 46 3.35 -6.01 -9.25
CA ALA A 46 4.68 -6.29 -8.68
C ALA A 46 5.78 -5.27 -9.04
N SER A 47 5.44 -4.11 -9.56
CA SER A 47 6.45 -3.13 -10.00
C SER A 47 7.34 -2.63 -8.86
N ASN A 48 6.76 -2.38 -7.67
CA ASN A 48 7.51 -1.97 -6.47
C ASN A 48 8.36 -3.12 -5.93
N ALA A 49 7.77 -4.31 -5.78
CA ALA A 49 8.48 -5.50 -5.29
C ALA A 49 9.69 -5.85 -6.16
N ILE A 50 9.53 -5.83 -7.49
CA ILE A 50 10.62 -6.11 -8.44
C ILE A 50 11.70 -5.04 -8.35
N PHE A 51 11.32 -3.75 -8.28
CA PHE A 51 12.27 -2.66 -8.12
C PHE A 51 13.11 -2.82 -6.85
N LEU A 52 12.48 -3.11 -5.71
CA LEU A 52 13.18 -3.36 -4.45
C LEU A 52 14.15 -4.55 -4.57
N ALA A 53 13.71 -5.67 -5.16
CA ALA A 53 14.54 -6.85 -5.36
C ALA A 53 15.75 -6.57 -6.27
N GLN A 54 15.60 -5.75 -7.32
CA GLN A 54 16.70 -5.28 -8.16
C GLN A 54 17.73 -4.45 -7.37
N HIS A 55 17.30 -3.82 -6.27
CA HIS A 55 18.14 -3.05 -5.36
C HIS A 55 18.57 -3.85 -4.11
N ARG A 56 18.57 -5.20 -4.19
CA ARG A 56 19.07 -6.15 -3.18
C ARG A 56 18.25 -6.21 -1.89
N PHE A 57 17.00 -5.79 -1.88
CA PHE A 57 16.09 -6.07 -0.78
C PHE A 57 15.67 -7.55 -0.80
N ASP A 58 15.44 -8.12 0.40
CA ASP A 58 14.75 -9.42 0.53
C ASP A 58 13.24 -9.16 0.57
N VAL A 59 12.55 -9.42 -0.54
CA VAL A 59 11.19 -8.92 -0.76
C VAL A 59 10.15 -10.02 -0.70
N THR A 60 9.10 -9.78 0.08
CA THR A 60 7.83 -10.50 0.02
C THR A 60 6.77 -9.60 -0.60
N GLY A 61 6.04 -10.08 -1.61
CA GLY A 61 4.87 -9.40 -2.18
C GLY A 61 3.60 -10.15 -1.77
N VAL A 62 2.63 -9.45 -1.22
CA VAL A 62 1.35 -10.04 -0.80
C VAL A 62 0.21 -9.41 -1.59
N ASP A 63 -0.67 -10.25 -2.14
CA ASP A 63 -1.90 -9.79 -2.79
C ASP A 63 -3.02 -10.83 -2.59
N PHE A 64 -4.26 -10.38 -2.48
CA PHE A 64 -5.40 -11.28 -2.35
C PHE A 64 -5.76 -11.95 -3.69
N ALA A 65 -5.41 -11.32 -4.83
CA ALA A 65 -5.72 -11.83 -6.16
C ALA A 65 -4.65 -12.83 -6.62
N GLN A 66 -5.08 -14.07 -6.89
CA GLN A 66 -4.19 -15.11 -7.41
C GLN A 66 -3.53 -14.67 -8.74
N ALA A 67 -4.30 -14.00 -9.60
CA ALA A 67 -3.79 -13.49 -10.88
C ALA A 67 -2.66 -12.44 -10.69
N ALA A 68 -2.73 -11.60 -9.65
CA ALA A 68 -1.66 -10.66 -9.31
C ALA A 68 -0.38 -11.40 -8.88
N VAL A 69 -0.53 -12.41 -8.01
CA VAL A 69 0.59 -13.26 -7.56
C VAL A 69 1.28 -13.97 -8.72
N GLU A 70 0.53 -14.55 -9.65
CA GLU A 70 1.07 -15.23 -10.83
C GLU A 70 1.74 -14.26 -11.80
N LEU A 71 1.13 -13.09 -12.02
CA LEU A 71 1.71 -12.01 -12.81
C LEU A 71 3.03 -11.54 -12.19
N GLY A 72 3.06 -11.36 -10.86
CA GLY A 72 4.25 -10.96 -10.12
C GLY A 72 5.40 -11.97 -10.27
N ARG A 73 5.12 -13.26 -10.13
CA ARG A 73 6.10 -14.34 -10.33
C ARG A 73 6.67 -14.32 -11.74
N THR A 74 5.81 -14.21 -12.74
CA THR A 74 6.21 -14.15 -14.16
C THR A 74 7.12 -12.95 -14.43
N ARG A 75 6.75 -11.78 -13.93
CA ARG A 75 7.52 -10.54 -14.12
C ARG A 75 8.85 -10.55 -13.36
N ALA A 76 8.89 -11.07 -12.14
CA ALA A 76 10.12 -11.20 -11.37
C ALA A 76 11.11 -12.15 -12.06
N GLN A 77 10.61 -13.27 -12.58
CA GLN A 77 11.41 -14.20 -13.39
C GLN A 77 11.98 -13.52 -14.65
N ALA A 78 11.15 -12.78 -15.37
CA ALA A 78 11.59 -12.04 -16.56
C ALA A 78 12.61 -10.93 -16.23
N ALA A 79 12.51 -10.34 -15.04
CA ALA A 79 13.46 -9.34 -14.55
C ALA A 79 14.75 -9.95 -13.93
N GLY A 80 14.84 -11.27 -13.82
CA GLY A 80 15.99 -11.98 -13.24
C GLY A 80 16.17 -11.76 -11.74
N VAL A 81 15.07 -11.48 -11.00
CA VAL A 81 15.09 -11.25 -9.55
C VAL A 81 14.24 -12.27 -8.80
N LYS A 82 14.54 -12.45 -7.52
CA LYS A 82 13.77 -13.31 -6.63
C LYS A 82 12.88 -12.44 -5.74
N VAL A 83 11.59 -12.71 -5.74
CA VAL A 83 10.58 -12.14 -4.85
C VAL A 83 9.70 -13.28 -4.34
N ASN A 84 9.39 -13.30 -3.05
CA ASN A 84 8.47 -14.25 -2.47
C ASN A 84 7.03 -13.73 -2.59
N PHE A 85 6.27 -14.20 -3.59
CA PHE A 85 4.86 -13.82 -3.76
C PHE A 85 3.92 -14.79 -3.05
N VAL A 86 3.05 -14.24 -2.21
CA VAL A 86 2.07 -14.98 -1.41
C VAL A 86 0.68 -14.44 -1.67
N GLN A 87 -0.28 -15.34 -1.91
CA GLN A 87 -1.69 -14.98 -1.95
C GLN A 87 -2.22 -14.94 -0.52
N ASP A 88 -2.61 -13.75 -0.04
CA ASP A 88 -3.20 -13.57 1.28
C ASP A 88 -4.06 -12.31 1.36
N ASP A 89 -4.96 -12.25 2.34
CA ASP A 89 -5.85 -11.11 2.58
C ASP A 89 -5.28 -10.20 3.67
N LEU A 90 -4.90 -8.98 3.30
CA LEU A 90 -4.31 -7.99 4.21
C LEU A 90 -5.24 -7.55 5.34
N THR A 91 -6.53 -7.86 5.28
CA THR A 91 -7.47 -7.68 6.40
C THR A 91 -7.52 -8.86 7.35
N HIS A 92 -6.89 -9.98 6.99
CA HIS A 92 -6.85 -11.20 7.79
C HIS A 92 -5.71 -12.10 7.31
N LEU A 93 -4.48 -11.73 7.61
CA LEU A 93 -3.30 -12.50 7.23
C LEU A 93 -3.33 -13.90 7.85
N SER A 94 -3.13 -14.92 7.02
CA SER A 94 -3.21 -16.33 7.40
C SER A 94 -1.84 -17.00 7.59
N HIS A 95 -0.76 -16.36 7.14
CA HIS A 95 0.60 -16.88 7.23
C HIS A 95 1.40 -16.17 8.32
N ASP A 96 2.36 -16.87 8.89
CA ASP A 96 3.37 -16.26 9.75
C ASP A 96 4.48 -15.67 8.88
N TYR A 97 4.47 -14.35 8.75
CA TYR A 97 5.47 -13.62 7.96
C TYR A 97 6.70 -13.21 8.76
N GLY A 98 6.64 -13.25 10.10
CA GLY A 98 7.60 -12.56 10.95
C GLY A 98 7.55 -11.03 10.74
N THR A 99 8.66 -10.34 11.06
CA THR A 99 8.73 -8.88 10.96
C THR A 99 9.57 -8.41 9.77
N PHE A 100 9.33 -7.19 9.32
CA PHE A 100 10.01 -6.53 8.22
C PHE A 100 10.60 -5.19 8.68
N ASP A 101 11.74 -4.83 8.10
CA ASP A 101 12.37 -3.52 8.31
C ASP A 101 11.68 -2.43 7.50
N PHE A 102 11.14 -2.81 6.31
CA PHE A 102 10.50 -1.88 5.39
C PHE A 102 9.17 -2.45 4.85
N LEU A 103 8.10 -1.66 4.97
CA LEU A 103 6.78 -1.97 4.46
C LEU A 103 6.38 -0.93 3.42
N VAL A 104 5.76 -1.38 2.34
CA VAL A 104 5.19 -0.51 1.28
C VAL A 104 3.72 -0.84 1.11
N ASP A 105 2.88 0.17 1.18
CA ASP A 105 1.47 0.13 0.74
C ASP A 105 1.27 1.22 -0.30
N TYR A 106 0.82 0.83 -1.48
CA TYR A 106 0.49 1.77 -2.53
C TYR A 106 -0.97 1.62 -2.95
N GLY A 107 -1.86 2.29 -2.22
CA GLY A 107 -3.28 2.36 -2.56
C GLY A 107 -4.11 1.15 -2.12
N VAL A 108 -3.69 0.41 -1.09
CA VAL A 108 -4.53 -0.65 -0.49
C VAL A 108 -5.43 -0.08 0.59
N LEU A 109 -4.87 0.71 1.51
CA LEU A 109 -5.62 1.22 2.65
C LEU A 109 -6.83 2.07 2.21
N ASP A 110 -6.67 2.90 1.19
CA ASP A 110 -7.73 3.75 0.67
C ASP A 110 -8.80 2.97 -0.11
N ASP A 111 -8.45 1.81 -0.69
CA ASP A 111 -9.39 0.90 -1.35
C ASP A 111 -10.25 0.07 -0.38
N LEU A 112 -9.90 0.06 0.90
CA LEU A 112 -10.64 -0.68 1.93
C LEU A 112 -11.82 0.13 2.48
N THR A 113 -12.86 -0.61 2.89
CA THR A 113 -13.96 0.01 3.64
C THR A 113 -13.49 0.44 5.04
N PRO A 114 -14.10 1.46 5.67
CA PRO A 114 -13.67 1.90 6.99
C PRO A 114 -13.54 0.78 8.04
N PRO A 115 -14.44 -0.21 8.16
CA PRO A 115 -14.26 -1.35 9.05
C PRO A 115 -13.08 -2.27 8.67
N ASP A 116 -12.79 -2.40 7.38
CA ASP A 116 -11.69 -3.24 6.91
C ASP A 116 -10.34 -2.54 7.08
N ARG A 117 -10.29 -1.19 7.13
CA ARG A 117 -9.08 -0.43 7.49
C ARG A 117 -8.61 -0.72 8.91
N ASP A 118 -9.53 -0.95 9.86
CA ASP A 118 -9.17 -1.35 11.22
C ASP A 118 -8.59 -2.77 11.26
N LYS A 119 -9.18 -3.69 10.52
CA LYS A 119 -8.66 -5.06 10.38
C LYS A 119 -7.28 -5.06 9.73
N TYR A 120 -7.10 -4.27 8.67
CA TYR A 120 -5.82 -4.08 8.00
C TYR A 120 -4.74 -3.60 8.98
N LEU A 121 -5.03 -2.56 9.77
CA LEU A 121 -4.09 -2.07 10.79
C LEU A 121 -3.67 -3.18 11.75
N HIS A 122 -4.65 -3.94 12.29
CA HIS A 122 -4.37 -5.05 13.20
C HIS A 122 -3.54 -6.17 12.55
N SER A 123 -3.72 -6.42 11.26
CA SER A 123 -2.96 -7.42 10.50
C SER A 123 -1.53 -6.95 10.17
N VAL A 124 -1.35 -5.65 9.91
CA VAL A 124 -0.04 -5.10 9.50
C VAL A 124 0.87 -4.79 10.69
N LEU A 125 0.30 -4.39 11.84
CA LEU A 125 1.10 -4.08 13.03
C LEU A 125 2.07 -5.20 13.46
N PRO A 126 1.66 -6.49 13.49
CA PRO A 126 2.56 -7.60 13.85
C PRO A 126 3.71 -7.80 12.86
N LEU A 127 3.59 -7.28 11.63
CA LEU A 127 4.67 -7.34 10.62
C LEU A 127 5.79 -6.35 10.91
N THR A 128 5.67 -5.51 11.94
CA THR A 128 6.61 -4.45 12.28
C THR A 128 7.34 -4.73 13.59
N HIS A 129 8.55 -4.23 13.71
CA HIS A 129 9.32 -4.13 14.94
C HIS A 129 9.71 -2.67 15.20
N PRO A 130 10.17 -2.30 16.40
CA PRO A 130 10.67 -0.95 16.66
C PRO A 130 11.72 -0.52 15.62
N GLY A 131 11.51 0.65 15.00
CA GLY A 131 12.36 1.16 13.94
C GLY A 131 11.97 0.73 12.52
N SER A 132 11.02 -0.20 12.32
CA SER A 132 10.51 -0.50 10.98
C SER A 132 9.97 0.76 10.31
N ILE A 133 10.27 0.93 9.03
CA ILE A 133 9.78 2.03 8.20
C ILE A 133 8.60 1.54 7.38
N PHE A 134 7.49 2.28 7.41
CA PHE A 134 6.32 1.99 6.60
C PHE A 134 6.01 3.17 5.68
N MET A 135 6.13 2.94 4.36
CA MET A 135 5.70 3.88 3.32
C MET A 135 4.24 3.57 2.97
N LEU A 136 3.35 4.49 3.29
CA LEU A 136 1.94 4.45 2.90
C LEU A 136 1.67 5.53 1.86
N TYR A 137 1.22 5.13 0.68
CA TYR A 137 0.69 6.02 -0.33
C TYR A 137 -0.81 5.83 -0.42
N CYS A 138 -1.57 6.91 -0.37
CA CYS A 138 -3.02 6.88 -0.47
C CYS A 138 -3.58 8.11 -1.19
N PHE A 139 -4.82 7.99 -1.63
CA PHE A 139 -5.61 9.14 -2.07
C PHE A 139 -6.39 9.71 -0.90
N GLU A 140 -6.38 11.03 -0.78
CA GLU A 140 -7.15 11.76 0.23
C GLU A 140 -8.14 12.71 -0.42
N TRP A 141 -9.34 12.77 0.14
CA TRP A 141 -10.36 13.71 -0.29
C TRP A 141 -11.28 14.12 0.87
N ARG A 142 -11.47 15.44 1.02
CA ARG A 142 -12.46 15.97 1.94
C ARG A 142 -13.79 16.10 1.23
N LEU A 143 -14.67 15.12 1.42
CA LEU A 143 -16.02 15.19 0.89
C LEU A 143 -16.81 16.31 1.57
N ARG A 144 -17.48 17.16 0.78
CA ARG A 144 -18.45 18.13 1.26
C ARG A 144 -19.67 17.41 1.82
N TRP A 145 -20.43 18.07 2.70
CA TRP A 145 -21.60 17.45 3.34
C TRP A 145 -22.63 16.89 2.34
N TRP A 146 -22.86 17.61 1.24
CA TRP A 146 -23.78 17.17 0.18
C TRP A 146 -23.19 16.03 -0.68
N GLU A 147 -21.89 15.98 -0.88
CA GLU A 147 -21.18 14.85 -1.53
C GLU A 147 -21.30 13.59 -0.67
N ARG A 148 -21.22 13.73 0.66
CA ARG A 148 -21.49 12.62 1.59
C ARG A 148 -22.95 12.12 1.50
N LEU A 149 -23.90 13.01 1.23
CA LEU A 149 -25.30 12.65 1.02
C LEU A 149 -25.49 11.92 -0.33
N LEU A 150 -24.86 12.43 -1.40
CA LEU A 150 -24.87 11.81 -2.73
C LEU A 150 -24.07 10.50 -2.76
N LYS A 151 -23.01 10.37 -1.95
CA LYS A 151 -22.26 9.12 -1.76
C LYS A 151 -23.19 7.95 -1.43
N ARG A 152 -24.23 8.22 -0.65
CA ARG A 152 -25.24 7.22 -0.29
C ARG A 152 -26.11 6.80 -1.48
N LEU A 153 -26.20 7.62 -2.53
CA LEU A 153 -26.98 7.39 -3.74
C LEU A 153 -26.11 6.86 -4.91
N PHE A 154 -24.85 7.24 -4.97
CA PHE A 154 -23.91 6.89 -6.04
C PHE A 154 -22.73 6.09 -5.48
N PHE A 155 -22.89 4.81 -5.39
CA PHE A 155 -22.10 3.80 -4.69
C PHE A 155 -20.60 3.65 -5.09
N PHE A 156 -20.02 4.43 -6.01
CA PHE A 156 -18.84 3.99 -6.74
C PHE A 156 -17.50 4.72 -6.51
N ALA A 157 -17.45 5.90 -5.93
CA ALA A 157 -16.19 6.65 -5.94
C ALA A 157 -15.64 7.10 -4.57
N ALA A 158 -16.43 7.02 -3.54
CA ALA A 158 -16.14 7.70 -2.28
C ALA A 158 -15.56 6.81 -1.16
N ASP A 159 -15.51 5.49 -1.36
CA ASP A 159 -14.87 4.55 -0.42
C ASP A 159 -13.38 4.35 -0.74
N TRP A 160 -12.90 4.80 -1.89
CA TRP A 160 -11.53 4.64 -2.39
C TRP A 160 -10.59 5.80 -2.03
N VAL A 161 -10.92 6.54 -1.00
CA VAL A 161 -10.10 7.64 -0.52
C VAL A 161 -10.15 7.73 1.00
N LEU A 162 -9.07 8.19 1.61
CA LEU A 162 -9.05 8.51 3.02
C LEU A 162 -9.56 9.94 3.25
N GLU A 163 -10.12 10.18 4.43
CA GLU A 163 -10.28 11.56 4.90
C GLU A 163 -8.91 12.12 5.29
N PRO A 164 -8.62 13.41 4.98
CA PRO A 164 -7.38 14.04 5.42
C PRO A 164 -7.18 13.90 6.93
N GLY A 165 -6.00 13.41 7.34
CA GLY A 165 -5.68 13.12 8.72
C GLY A 165 -6.18 11.77 9.24
N GLU A 166 -6.79 10.93 8.39
CA GLU A 166 -7.23 9.60 8.80
C GLU A 166 -6.04 8.66 9.04
N ALA A 167 -5.01 8.72 8.21
CA ALA A 167 -3.80 7.93 8.39
C ALA A 167 -3.13 8.25 9.74
N GLU A 168 -2.99 9.54 10.07
CA GLU A 168 -2.40 9.98 11.34
C GLU A 168 -3.24 9.52 12.54
N ARG A 169 -4.56 9.58 12.46
CA ARG A 169 -5.44 9.10 13.54
C ARG A 169 -5.32 7.59 13.78
N ARG A 170 -5.17 6.79 12.70
CA ARG A 170 -5.10 5.32 12.79
C ARG A 170 -3.73 4.82 13.23
N PHE A 171 -2.68 5.40 12.67
CA PHE A 171 -1.31 4.90 12.86
C PHE A 171 -0.52 5.67 13.91
N GLY A 172 -0.93 6.88 14.29
CA GLY A 172 -0.17 7.79 15.16
C GLY A 172 0.08 7.28 16.58
N GLU A 173 -0.71 6.33 17.08
CA GLU A 173 -0.41 5.65 18.35
C GLU A 173 0.86 4.79 18.23
N TYR A 174 1.05 4.14 17.10
CA TYR A 174 2.07 3.12 16.86
C TYR A 174 3.31 3.64 16.13
N PHE A 175 3.16 4.71 15.37
CA PHE A 175 4.21 5.24 14.50
C PHE A 175 4.48 6.72 14.73
N GLU A 176 5.73 7.13 14.54
CA GLU A 176 6.07 8.52 14.23
C GLU A 176 5.82 8.74 12.75
N ILE A 177 5.08 9.79 12.41
CA ILE A 177 4.56 9.99 11.05
C ILE A 177 5.10 11.28 10.47
N GLU A 178 5.76 11.17 9.33
CA GLU A 178 6.14 12.29 8.47
C GLU A 178 5.28 12.21 7.20
N ARG A 179 4.50 13.26 6.95
CA ARG A 179 3.74 13.40 5.72
C ARG A 179 4.56 14.18 4.71
N THR A 180 4.81 13.57 3.55
CA THR A 180 5.43 14.22 2.39
C THR A 180 4.41 14.33 1.25
N GLY A 181 4.60 15.27 0.37
CA GLY A 181 3.70 15.52 -0.77
C GLY A 181 3.17 16.95 -0.78
N THR A 182 2.67 17.37 -1.93
CA THR A 182 2.10 18.71 -2.11
C THR A 182 0.85 18.83 -1.26
N PRO A 183 0.67 19.92 -0.49
CA PRO A 183 -0.61 20.21 0.13
C PRO A 183 -1.67 20.25 -0.97
N VAL A 184 -2.65 19.38 -0.90
CA VAL A 184 -3.69 19.30 -1.91
C VAL A 184 -4.87 20.14 -1.46
N ASP A 185 -5.43 20.92 -2.38
CA ASP A 185 -6.75 21.47 -2.21
C ASP A 185 -7.76 20.32 -2.30
N TYR A 186 -8.15 19.82 -1.13
CA TYR A 186 -9.10 18.70 -0.99
C TYR A 186 -10.53 19.02 -1.43
N THR A 187 -10.73 20.20 -2.00
CA THR A 187 -12.08 20.66 -2.38
C THR A 187 -12.44 20.35 -3.82
N HIS A 188 -11.48 19.92 -4.64
CA HIS A 188 -11.67 19.66 -6.07
C HIS A 188 -11.23 18.23 -6.47
N PHE A 189 -11.91 17.68 -7.47
CA PHE A 189 -11.48 16.45 -8.14
C PHE A 189 -10.32 16.74 -9.11
N PRO A 190 -9.28 15.91 -9.24
CA PRO A 190 -9.09 14.58 -8.65
C PRO A 190 -8.67 14.63 -7.15
N PRO A 191 -8.85 13.52 -6.40
CA PRO A 191 -8.42 13.41 -5.02
C PRO A 191 -6.92 13.70 -4.89
N GLY A 192 -6.54 14.22 -3.74
CA GLY A 192 -5.15 14.48 -3.42
C GLY A 192 -4.34 13.23 -3.20
N LYS A 193 -3.06 13.28 -3.54
CA LYS A 193 -2.11 12.22 -3.23
C LYS A 193 -1.39 12.55 -1.93
N ALA A 194 -1.33 11.60 -1.02
CA ALA A 194 -0.56 11.69 0.21
C ALA A 194 0.43 10.54 0.30
N VAL A 195 1.64 10.86 0.77
CA VAL A 195 2.67 9.87 1.09
C VAL A 195 3.06 10.06 2.54
N TYR A 196 2.96 9.01 3.29
CA TYR A 196 3.31 8.94 4.69
C TYR A 196 4.52 8.06 4.87
N TRP A 197 5.54 8.60 5.53
CA TRP A 197 6.70 7.87 6.02
C TRP A 197 6.51 7.69 7.52
N MET A 198 6.35 6.44 7.92
CA MET A 198 5.99 6.10 9.29
C MET A 198 7.08 5.23 9.91
N THR A 199 7.65 5.66 11.03
CA THR A 199 8.65 4.88 11.77
C THR A 199 8.00 4.26 12.99
N ARG A 200 8.12 2.93 13.14
CA ARG A 200 7.55 2.20 14.27
C ARG A 200 8.20 2.63 15.59
N LYS A 201 7.39 3.09 16.52
CA LYS A 201 7.83 3.54 17.85
C LYS A 201 8.42 2.41 18.68
N ASN A 202 9.36 2.77 19.56
CA ASN A 202 9.85 1.84 20.58
C ASN A 202 8.71 1.55 21.58
N GLY A 203 8.32 0.30 21.70
CA GLY A 203 7.51 -0.31 22.73
C GLY A 203 6.26 0.41 23.23
N ARG A 204 5.14 0.01 22.79
CA ARG A 204 4.01 -0.40 23.64
C ARG A 204 3.42 -1.69 23.08
#